data_11402e63f3ef066b5a259530d79d79c9
#
_entry.id   11402e63f3ef066b5a259530d79d79c9
#
_cell.length_a   1.000
_cell.length_b   1.000
_cell.length_c   1.000
_cell.angle_alpha   90.00
_cell.angle_beta   90.00
_cell.angle_gamma   90.00
#
_symmetry.space_group_name_H-M   'P 1'
#
loop_
_entity.id
_entity.type
_entity.pdbx_description
1 polymer ?
#
loop_
_entity_poly.entity_id
_entity_poly.type
_entity_poly.pdbx_seq_one_letter_code
_entity_poly.pdbx_strand_id
1 'polypeptide(L)'
;MSNIRDIAKEAGVSVTTVSRVINHHPYVTEEKRNKVMQAMKTLNYIPNHLAVNLSRGKSRIIAVVFPWITNPYYLRILEGAIKQASSHHYHIIVIETHYNEDEEIKALEMLKHRSIDGIIFITKQLSIETICDYEEYGPIVLMEKNDHLPYIFINQYEAMKKALNHLMSEDYKKIGYTVHRNNGFSANERTKAYATLPEDMQYKQFIYVSGLSLTEGKQLAQRILKQMNLPDALIVTNDAHCAGLYAEFQNQGIKVPEDIALISYENGELSQVNNITIIDLPLLQMGERSVELILSDSATSEELPSKLIIRKST
;
A
#
# COMPACT_ATOMS: atom_id res chain seq x y z
N MET A 1 30.60 7.09 -26.91
CA MET A 1 29.29 7.74 -26.72
C MET A 1 29.49 9.24 -26.79
N SER A 2 28.71 9.92 -27.64
CA SER A 2 28.76 11.38 -27.72
C SER A 2 28.27 11.98 -26.39
N ASN A 3 28.86 13.09 -25.97
CA ASN A 3 28.50 13.78 -24.74
C ASN A 3 27.99 15.21 -25.03
N ILE A 4 27.54 15.92 -24.01
CA ILE A 4 26.97 17.27 -24.15
C ILE A 4 27.98 18.29 -24.75
N ARG A 5 29.29 18.06 -24.57
CA ARG A 5 30.33 18.93 -25.14
C ARG A 5 30.52 18.71 -26.63
N ASP A 6 30.34 17.45 -27.09
CA ASP A 6 30.39 17.11 -28.51
C ASP A 6 29.22 17.76 -29.27
N ILE A 7 28.02 17.78 -28.65
CA ILE A 7 26.85 18.46 -29.21
C ILE A 7 27.07 19.95 -29.28
N ALA A 8 27.63 20.55 -28.23
CA ALA A 8 27.91 21.98 -28.18
C ALA A 8 28.88 22.39 -29.31
N LYS A 9 29.90 21.57 -29.55
CA LYS A 9 30.89 21.76 -30.64
C LYS A 9 30.21 21.63 -32.02
N GLU A 10 29.43 20.58 -32.23
CA GLU A 10 28.73 20.33 -33.51
C GLU A 10 27.69 21.41 -33.83
N ALA A 11 26.92 21.85 -32.81
CA ALA A 11 25.89 22.87 -32.96
C ALA A 11 26.45 24.31 -32.98
N GLY A 12 27.75 24.51 -32.70
CA GLY A 12 28.37 25.84 -32.62
C GLY A 12 27.79 26.71 -31.50
N VAL A 13 27.43 26.12 -30.36
CA VAL A 13 26.85 26.82 -29.20
C VAL A 13 27.54 26.43 -27.91
N SER A 14 27.29 27.15 -26.82
CA SER A 14 27.83 26.80 -25.52
C SER A 14 27.16 25.55 -24.92
N VAL A 15 27.87 24.81 -24.07
CA VAL A 15 27.33 23.69 -23.30
C VAL A 15 26.10 24.10 -22.49
N THR A 16 26.09 25.32 -21.95
CA THR A 16 24.94 25.88 -21.26
C THR A 16 23.72 26.03 -22.17
N THR A 17 23.93 26.40 -23.46
CA THR A 17 22.83 26.50 -24.44
C THR A 17 22.28 25.10 -24.75
N VAL A 18 23.14 24.11 -24.94
CA VAL A 18 22.71 22.70 -25.14
C VAL A 18 21.90 22.22 -23.96
N SER A 19 22.38 22.40 -22.74
CA SER A 19 21.66 22.06 -21.50
C SER A 19 20.28 22.72 -21.43
N ARG A 20 20.19 24.04 -21.77
CA ARG A 20 18.91 24.74 -21.81
C ARG A 20 17.94 24.21 -22.86
N VAL A 21 18.45 23.79 -24.02
CA VAL A 21 17.60 23.15 -25.06
C VAL A 21 17.07 21.81 -24.60
N ILE A 22 17.93 20.96 -24.07
CA ILE A 22 17.56 19.63 -23.53
C ILE A 22 16.53 19.77 -22.41
N ASN A 23 16.67 20.82 -21.57
CA ASN A 23 15.76 21.09 -20.46
C ASN A 23 14.51 21.93 -20.85
N HIS A 24 14.25 22.13 -22.16
CA HIS A 24 13.12 22.92 -22.67
C HIS A 24 13.00 24.32 -22.11
N HIS A 25 14.11 24.97 -21.80
CA HIS A 25 14.11 26.32 -21.20
C HIS A 25 13.50 27.34 -22.17
N PRO A 26 12.59 28.24 -21.71
CA PRO A 26 11.84 29.15 -22.58
C PRO A 26 12.69 30.20 -23.27
N TYR A 27 13.83 30.57 -22.70
CA TYR A 27 14.69 31.67 -23.20
C TYR A 27 15.78 31.20 -24.18
N VAL A 28 15.53 30.14 -24.98
CA VAL A 28 16.42 29.72 -26.06
C VAL A 28 15.75 30.05 -27.38
N THR A 29 16.45 30.81 -28.27
CA THR A 29 15.92 31.11 -29.60
C THR A 29 15.69 29.85 -30.43
N GLU A 30 14.69 29.89 -31.30
CA GLU A 30 14.33 28.76 -32.14
C GLU A 30 15.47 28.31 -33.05
N GLU A 31 16.26 29.26 -33.55
CA GLU A 31 17.47 28.96 -34.33
C GLU A 31 18.46 28.11 -33.57
N LYS A 32 18.78 28.48 -32.31
CA LYS A 32 19.72 27.71 -31.46
C LYS A 32 19.12 26.35 -31.09
N ARG A 33 17.83 26.29 -30.84
CA ARG A 33 17.13 25.05 -30.55
C ARG A 33 17.24 24.06 -31.72
N ASN A 34 17.01 24.53 -32.94
CA ASN A 34 17.10 23.74 -34.17
C ASN A 34 18.54 23.23 -34.42
N LYS A 35 19.56 24.11 -34.23
CA LYS A 35 20.97 23.67 -34.36
C LYS A 35 21.32 22.57 -33.36
N VAL A 36 20.91 22.69 -32.12
CA VAL A 36 21.18 21.66 -31.09
C VAL A 36 20.43 20.37 -31.41
N MET A 37 19.17 20.41 -31.80
CA MET A 37 18.38 19.22 -32.17
C MET A 37 18.98 18.51 -33.37
N GLN A 38 19.47 19.26 -34.37
CA GLN A 38 20.16 18.68 -35.54
C GLN A 38 21.47 18.01 -35.16
N ALA A 39 22.30 18.63 -34.32
CA ALA A 39 23.53 18.07 -33.79
C ALA A 39 23.30 16.79 -32.99
N MET A 40 22.26 16.78 -32.13
CA MET A 40 21.86 15.58 -31.39
C MET A 40 21.48 14.42 -32.32
N LYS A 41 20.74 14.71 -33.42
CA LYS A 41 20.37 13.71 -34.41
C LYS A 41 21.60 13.19 -35.16
N THR A 42 22.51 14.09 -35.64
CA THR A 42 23.73 13.72 -36.35
C THR A 42 24.65 12.84 -35.51
N LEU A 43 24.76 13.13 -34.22
CA LEU A 43 25.62 12.40 -33.27
C LEU A 43 24.94 11.20 -32.62
N ASN A 44 23.69 10.88 -32.98
CA ASN A 44 22.87 9.85 -32.34
C ASN A 44 22.88 9.99 -30.79
N TYR A 45 22.83 11.23 -30.31
CA TYR A 45 22.86 11.50 -28.88
C TYR A 45 21.47 11.35 -28.27
N ILE A 46 21.37 10.48 -27.30
CA ILE A 46 20.18 10.33 -26.47
C ILE A 46 20.48 11.01 -25.12
N PRO A 47 19.67 12.02 -24.72
CA PRO A 47 19.83 12.65 -23.43
C PRO A 47 19.79 11.61 -22.31
N ASN A 48 20.79 11.61 -21.45
CA ASN A 48 20.73 10.82 -20.23
C ASN A 48 19.76 11.49 -19.26
N HIS A 49 18.54 10.98 -19.15
CA HIS A 49 17.53 11.52 -18.26
C HIS A 49 17.95 11.54 -16.78
N LEU A 50 18.81 10.59 -16.36
CA LEU A 50 19.41 10.61 -15.02
C LEU A 50 20.28 11.86 -14.81
N ALA A 51 21.12 12.20 -15.80
CA ALA A 51 21.97 13.39 -15.73
C ALA A 51 21.12 14.70 -15.79
N VAL A 52 20.04 14.69 -16.55
CA VAL A 52 19.08 15.83 -16.62
C VAL A 52 18.38 15.99 -15.28
N ASN A 53 17.88 14.92 -14.69
CA ASN A 53 17.19 14.92 -13.39
C ASN A 53 18.17 15.33 -12.27
N LEU A 54 19.41 14.81 -12.28
CA LEU A 54 20.45 15.19 -11.33
C LEU A 54 20.77 16.69 -11.40
N SER A 55 20.78 17.29 -12.61
CA SER A 55 20.97 18.73 -12.79
C SER A 55 19.82 19.57 -12.22
N ARG A 56 18.64 18.98 -12.06
CA ARG A 56 17.44 19.58 -11.46
C ARG A 56 17.30 19.26 -9.96
N GLY A 57 18.21 18.45 -9.41
CA GLY A 57 18.19 18.01 -8.01
C GLY A 57 17.03 17.08 -7.64
N LYS A 58 16.37 16.45 -8.66
CA LYS A 58 15.25 15.51 -8.46
C LYS A 58 15.46 14.25 -9.29
N SER A 59 15.23 13.07 -8.69
CA SER A 59 15.26 11.78 -9.39
C SER A 59 13.98 11.48 -10.15
N ARG A 60 12.86 12.07 -9.72
CA ARG A 60 11.49 11.76 -10.13
C ARG A 60 11.09 10.31 -9.87
N ILE A 61 11.59 9.76 -8.79
CA ILE A 61 11.30 8.40 -8.34
C ILE A 61 10.79 8.48 -6.90
N ILE A 62 9.70 7.78 -6.60
CA ILE A 62 9.19 7.55 -5.25
C ILE A 62 9.28 6.06 -4.97
N ALA A 63 9.80 5.67 -3.81
CA ALA A 63 9.80 4.28 -3.37
C ALA A 63 8.54 3.95 -2.59
N VAL A 64 7.97 2.77 -2.84
CA VAL A 64 6.89 2.18 -2.05
C VAL A 64 7.41 0.91 -1.41
N VAL A 65 7.40 0.86 -0.09
CA VAL A 65 8.01 -0.17 0.76
C VAL A 65 6.92 -1.01 1.41
N PHE A 66 6.97 -2.34 1.19
CA PHE A 66 6.04 -3.30 1.79
C PHE A 66 6.65 -4.72 1.80
N PRO A 67 6.11 -5.68 2.60
CA PRO A 67 6.79 -6.96 2.80
C PRO A 67 6.67 -7.96 1.65
N TRP A 68 5.50 -8.05 0.96
CA TRP A 68 5.26 -9.05 -0.10
C TRP A 68 4.37 -8.51 -1.22
N ILE A 69 4.87 -8.59 -2.45
CA ILE A 69 4.12 -8.19 -3.65
C ILE A 69 2.93 -9.12 -3.94
N THR A 70 2.92 -10.33 -3.39
CA THR A 70 1.83 -11.29 -3.63
C THR A 70 0.55 -10.99 -2.85
N ASN A 71 0.58 -10.01 -1.93
CA ASN A 71 -0.61 -9.64 -1.16
C ASN A 71 -1.46 -8.59 -1.91
N PRO A 72 -2.70 -8.91 -2.31
CA PRO A 72 -3.59 -8.00 -3.04
C PRO A 72 -3.83 -6.65 -2.33
N TYR A 73 -3.82 -6.63 -1.01
CA TYR A 73 -3.91 -5.42 -0.19
C TYR A 73 -2.87 -4.38 -0.61
N TYR A 74 -1.60 -4.79 -0.68
CA TYR A 74 -0.51 -3.89 -1.07
C TYR A 74 -0.58 -3.50 -2.54
N LEU A 75 -1.02 -4.42 -3.42
CA LEU A 75 -1.16 -4.14 -4.84
C LEU A 75 -2.23 -3.09 -5.13
N ARG A 76 -3.34 -3.07 -4.40
CA ARG A 76 -4.37 -2.03 -4.57
C ARG A 76 -3.87 -0.64 -4.15
N ILE A 77 -3.08 -0.56 -3.09
CA ILE A 77 -2.43 0.68 -2.66
C ILE A 77 -1.40 1.12 -3.71
N LEU A 78 -0.58 0.19 -4.18
CA LEU A 78 0.42 0.45 -5.21
C LEU A 78 -0.20 0.96 -6.52
N GLU A 79 -1.34 0.41 -6.93
CA GLU A 79 -2.11 0.86 -8.09
C GLU A 79 -2.47 2.36 -7.98
N GLY A 80 -2.98 2.78 -6.82
CA GLY A 80 -3.28 4.19 -6.55
C GLY A 80 -2.03 5.07 -6.58
N ALA A 81 -0.95 4.61 -5.95
CA ALA A 81 0.32 5.32 -5.93
C ALA A 81 0.91 5.49 -7.35
N ILE A 82 0.89 4.44 -8.17
CA ILE A 82 1.37 4.50 -9.57
C ILE A 82 0.54 5.49 -10.39
N LYS A 83 -0.78 5.44 -10.28
CA LYS A 83 -1.68 6.34 -11.00
C LYS A 83 -1.40 7.79 -10.67
N GLN A 84 -1.28 8.11 -9.38
CA GLN A 84 -1.04 9.48 -8.93
C GLN A 84 0.39 9.96 -9.25
N ALA A 85 1.41 9.11 -9.05
CA ALA A 85 2.79 9.45 -9.42
C ALA A 85 2.93 9.74 -10.91
N SER A 86 2.30 8.94 -11.78
CA SER A 86 2.33 9.11 -13.23
C SER A 86 1.72 10.45 -13.65
N SER A 87 0.65 10.91 -13.02
CA SER A 87 0.01 12.21 -13.31
C SER A 87 0.94 13.41 -13.01
N HIS A 88 1.91 13.21 -12.10
CA HIS A 88 2.94 14.19 -11.74
C HIS A 88 4.31 13.93 -12.40
N HIS A 89 4.38 13.03 -13.38
CA HIS A 89 5.62 12.64 -14.05
C HIS A 89 6.67 12.02 -13.11
N TYR A 90 6.23 11.29 -12.11
CA TYR A 90 7.06 10.46 -11.23
C TYR A 90 6.91 8.98 -11.59
N HIS A 91 7.94 8.22 -11.31
CA HIS A 91 7.94 6.76 -11.38
C HIS A 91 7.89 6.18 -9.97
N ILE A 92 7.27 5.02 -9.83
CA ILE A 92 7.30 4.25 -8.59
C ILE A 92 8.32 3.13 -8.73
N ILE A 93 9.17 2.96 -7.72
CA ILE A 93 9.91 1.73 -7.50
C ILE A 93 9.31 1.00 -6.30
N VAL A 94 9.30 -0.32 -6.40
CA VAL A 94 8.82 -1.20 -5.33
C VAL A 94 10.01 -1.77 -4.60
N ILE A 95 9.98 -1.72 -3.27
CA ILE A 95 10.98 -2.34 -2.40
C ILE A 95 10.25 -3.36 -1.53
N GLU A 96 10.51 -4.64 -1.81
CA GLU A 96 9.96 -5.75 -1.06
C GLU A 96 10.91 -6.11 0.08
N THR A 97 10.44 -6.04 1.32
CA THR A 97 11.31 -6.13 2.50
C THR A 97 11.24 -7.47 3.23
N HIS A 98 10.20 -8.27 3.03
CA HIS A 98 9.94 -9.49 3.81
C HIS A 98 10.00 -9.27 5.33
N TYR A 99 9.63 -8.06 5.80
CA TYR A 99 9.78 -7.60 7.18
C TYR A 99 11.23 -7.60 7.68
N ASN A 100 12.20 -7.38 6.79
CA ASN A 100 13.62 -7.26 7.13
C ASN A 100 14.00 -5.80 7.30
N GLU A 101 14.46 -5.43 8.50
CA GLU A 101 14.89 -4.07 8.83
C GLU A 101 16.06 -3.58 7.97
N ASP A 102 16.98 -4.46 7.58
CA ASP A 102 18.13 -4.09 6.72
C ASP A 102 17.65 -3.64 5.32
N GLU A 103 16.57 -4.26 4.78
CA GLU A 103 16.00 -3.84 3.51
C GLU A 103 15.27 -2.49 3.63
N GLU A 104 14.63 -2.23 4.77
CA GLU A 104 14.02 -0.92 5.05
C GLU A 104 15.09 0.17 5.21
N ILE A 105 16.22 -0.11 5.87
CA ILE A 105 17.36 0.81 5.94
C ILE A 105 17.95 1.09 4.56
N LYS A 106 18.11 0.08 3.69
CA LYS A 106 18.57 0.30 2.31
C LYS A 106 17.66 1.23 1.53
N ALA A 107 16.35 1.14 1.74
CA ALA A 107 15.39 2.08 1.13
C ALA A 107 15.60 3.51 1.64
N LEU A 108 15.82 3.69 2.93
CA LEU A 108 16.11 5.00 3.53
C LEU A 108 17.47 5.57 3.03
N GLU A 109 18.50 4.73 2.88
CA GLU A 109 19.78 5.13 2.29
C GLU A 109 19.62 5.60 0.83
N MET A 110 18.67 5.05 0.05
CA MET A 110 18.37 5.58 -1.29
C MET A 110 17.84 7.01 -1.24
N LEU A 111 17.05 7.37 -0.23
CA LEU A 111 16.57 8.73 -0.01
C LEU A 111 17.74 9.66 0.32
N LYS A 112 18.58 9.27 1.27
CA LYS A 112 19.79 10.00 1.68
C LYS A 112 20.76 10.26 0.52
N HIS A 113 20.94 9.29 -0.36
CA HIS A 113 21.76 9.42 -1.56
C HIS A 113 21.04 10.09 -2.74
N ARG A 114 19.81 10.60 -2.55
CA ARG A 114 18.99 11.28 -3.58
C ARG A 114 18.72 10.41 -4.82
N SER A 115 18.75 9.08 -4.67
CA SER A 115 18.37 8.13 -5.70
C SER A 115 16.85 8.09 -5.90
N ILE A 116 16.11 8.50 -4.87
CA ILE A 116 14.66 8.68 -4.85
C ILE A 116 14.33 10.03 -4.21
N ASP A 117 13.15 10.57 -4.50
CA ASP A 117 12.69 11.88 -4.00
C ASP A 117 11.73 11.74 -2.81
N GLY A 118 11.30 10.54 -2.46
CA GLY A 118 10.44 10.28 -1.32
C GLY A 118 10.18 8.80 -1.12
N ILE A 119 9.69 8.45 0.07
CA ILE A 119 9.40 7.06 0.47
C ILE A 119 8.00 6.97 1.08
N ILE A 120 7.26 5.92 0.69
CA ILE A 120 5.98 5.53 1.26
C ILE A 120 6.16 4.15 1.91
N PHE A 121 6.01 4.06 3.23
CA PHE A 121 5.97 2.79 3.95
C PHE A 121 4.51 2.36 4.12
N ILE A 122 4.10 1.29 3.40
CA ILE A 122 2.77 0.70 3.62
C ILE A 122 2.75 -0.04 4.98
N THR A 123 3.86 -0.68 5.32
CA THR A 123 4.11 -1.24 6.65
C THR A 123 5.61 -1.24 6.90
N LYS A 124 6.03 -1.31 8.16
CA LYS A 124 7.42 -1.24 8.58
C LYS A 124 7.72 -2.18 9.75
N GLN A 125 9.00 -2.46 9.95
CA GLN A 125 9.57 -3.10 11.16
C GLN A 125 10.41 -2.11 11.96
N LEU A 126 11.12 -1.21 11.29
CA LEU A 126 11.93 -0.19 11.93
C LEU A 126 11.11 0.65 12.92
N SER A 127 11.77 1.11 13.97
CA SER A 127 11.20 2.09 14.88
C SER A 127 10.91 3.41 14.17
N ILE A 128 9.96 4.19 14.67
CA ILE A 128 9.64 5.51 14.09
C ILE A 128 10.85 6.44 14.24
N GLU A 129 11.55 6.36 15.36
CA GLU A 129 12.75 7.15 15.65
C GLU A 129 13.82 6.93 14.58
N THR A 130 14.11 5.68 14.23
CA THR A 130 15.07 5.34 13.17
C THR A 130 14.66 5.92 11.82
N ILE A 131 13.38 5.90 11.48
CA ILE A 131 12.88 6.46 10.23
C ILE A 131 12.97 8.00 10.23
N CYS A 132 12.68 8.65 11.35
CA CYS A 132 12.76 10.09 11.53
C CYS A 132 14.19 10.63 11.30
N ASP A 133 15.23 9.86 11.60
CA ASP A 133 16.62 10.25 11.34
C ASP A 133 16.91 10.52 9.84
N TYR A 134 16.02 10.08 8.94
CA TYR A 134 16.14 10.27 7.50
C TYR A 134 15.21 11.37 6.94
N GLU A 135 14.38 12.00 7.75
CA GLU A 135 13.42 13.03 7.31
C GLU A 135 14.13 14.25 6.65
N GLU A 136 15.32 14.59 7.10
CA GLU A 136 16.10 15.69 6.53
C GLU A 136 16.51 15.47 5.05
N TYR A 137 16.48 14.22 4.56
CA TYR A 137 16.91 13.87 3.18
C TYR A 137 15.75 13.95 2.18
N GLY A 138 14.49 13.88 2.64
CA GLY A 138 13.31 13.99 1.80
C GLY A 138 12.03 13.51 2.50
N PRO A 139 10.86 13.69 1.87
CA PRO A 139 9.58 13.34 2.46
C PRO A 139 9.41 11.83 2.66
N ILE A 140 8.92 11.45 3.83
CA ILE A 140 8.58 10.09 4.22
C ILE A 140 7.13 10.07 4.66
N VAL A 141 6.32 9.16 4.11
CA VAL A 141 4.91 8.98 4.46
C VAL A 141 4.70 7.57 5.00
N LEU A 142 4.01 7.46 6.14
CA LEU A 142 3.65 6.19 6.76
C LEU A 142 2.16 5.89 6.53
N MET A 143 1.81 4.61 6.40
CA MET A 143 0.40 4.18 6.34
C MET A 143 -0.11 3.66 7.69
N GLU A 144 0.43 4.23 8.76
CA GLU A 144 -0.03 4.01 10.13
C GLU A 144 0.03 5.33 10.91
N LYS A 145 -0.90 5.51 11.84
CA LYS A 145 -0.95 6.72 12.69
C LYS A 145 0.28 6.81 13.58
N ASN A 146 0.90 7.99 13.60
CA ASN A 146 2.05 8.32 14.45
C ASN A 146 2.08 9.83 14.75
N ASP A 147 2.96 10.26 15.66
CA ASP A 147 3.04 11.66 16.11
C ASP A 147 4.21 12.45 15.48
N HIS A 148 4.97 11.85 14.55
CA HIS A 148 6.21 12.44 14.04
C HIS A 148 6.18 12.72 12.55
N LEU A 149 5.77 11.76 11.74
CA LEU A 149 5.83 11.81 10.27
C LEU A 149 4.44 11.95 9.66
N PRO A 150 4.33 12.53 8.46
CA PRO A 150 3.09 12.51 7.70
C PRO A 150 2.58 11.08 7.50
N TYR A 151 1.27 10.91 7.63
CA TYR A 151 0.65 9.59 7.45
C TYR A 151 -0.70 9.65 6.75
N ILE A 152 -1.03 8.55 6.07
CA ILE A 152 -2.38 8.21 5.63
C ILE A 152 -2.73 6.90 6.31
N PHE A 153 -3.84 6.81 7.01
CA PHE A 153 -4.22 5.56 7.66
C PHE A 153 -5.72 5.28 7.58
N ILE A 154 -6.06 4.02 7.74
CA ILE A 154 -7.43 3.56 7.91
C ILE A 154 -7.56 3.08 9.34
N ASN A 155 -8.55 3.58 10.05
CA ASN A 155 -8.80 3.23 11.44
C ASN A 155 -9.30 1.79 11.54
N GLN A 156 -8.38 0.86 11.80
CA GLN A 156 -8.68 -0.58 11.87
C GLN A 156 -9.55 -0.93 13.09
N TYR A 157 -9.43 -0.16 14.17
CA TYR A 157 -10.29 -0.30 15.34
C TYR A 157 -11.74 0.01 14.98
N GLU A 158 -12.02 1.16 14.39
CA GLU A 158 -13.37 1.53 13.97
C GLU A 158 -13.90 0.64 12.84
N ALA A 159 -13.05 0.20 11.93
CA ALA A 159 -13.40 -0.76 10.89
C ALA A 159 -13.89 -2.09 11.49
N MET A 160 -13.15 -2.62 12.45
CA MET A 160 -13.52 -3.85 13.17
C MET A 160 -14.80 -3.65 13.98
N LYS A 161 -14.96 -2.52 14.68
CA LYS A 161 -16.18 -2.22 15.44
C LYS A 161 -17.43 -2.19 14.58
N LYS A 162 -17.36 -1.66 13.36
CA LYS A 162 -18.53 -1.69 12.41
C LYS A 162 -18.99 -3.13 12.14
N ALA A 163 -18.03 -4.04 11.89
CA ALA A 163 -18.37 -5.45 11.66
C ALA A 163 -18.92 -6.12 12.91
N LEU A 164 -18.30 -5.90 14.09
CA LEU A 164 -18.77 -6.45 15.35
C LEU A 164 -20.17 -5.98 15.71
N ASN A 165 -20.44 -4.67 15.57
CA ASN A 165 -21.75 -4.10 15.84
C ASN A 165 -22.83 -4.67 14.89
N HIS A 166 -22.50 -4.86 13.61
CA HIS A 166 -23.43 -5.49 12.66
C HIS A 166 -23.73 -6.93 13.07
N LEU A 167 -22.69 -7.74 13.35
CA LEU A 167 -22.93 -9.13 13.77
C LEU A 167 -23.76 -9.22 15.05
N MET A 168 -23.50 -8.34 16.04
CA MET A 168 -24.31 -8.29 17.26
C MET A 168 -25.78 -7.90 16.97
N SER A 169 -26.02 -6.98 16.02
CA SER A 169 -27.38 -6.58 15.64
C SER A 169 -28.17 -7.68 14.91
N GLU A 170 -27.46 -8.62 14.28
CA GLU A 170 -28.02 -9.83 13.65
C GLU A 170 -28.03 -11.05 14.61
N ASP A 171 -27.86 -10.82 15.93
CA ASP A 171 -27.92 -11.83 17.00
C ASP A 171 -26.79 -12.87 17.04
N TYR A 172 -25.69 -12.68 16.29
CA TYR A 172 -24.50 -13.54 16.43
C TYR A 172 -23.82 -13.34 17.79
N LYS A 173 -23.46 -14.44 18.47
CA LYS A 173 -22.92 -14.44 19.82
C LYS A 173 -21.48 -14.95 19.92
N LYS A 174 -21.14 -15.94 19.09
CA LYS A 174 -19.82 -16.61 19.08
C LYS A 174 -18.96 -16.07 17.94
N ILE A 175 -18.62 -14.79 18.03
CA ILE A 175 -17.88 -14.11 16.97
C ILE A 175 -16.41 -14.44 17.07
N GLY A 176 -15.82 -14.92 15.98
CA GLY A 176 -14.37 -15.11 15.84
C GLY A 176 -13.77 -14.16 14.81
N TYR A 177 -12.44 -14.10 14.78
CA TYR A 177 -11.73 -13.38 13.72
C TYR A 177 -10.37 -13.97 13.40
N THR A 178 -9.84 -13.64 12.24
CA THR A 178 -8.51 -14.08 11.82
C THR A 178 -7.50 -12.93 11.87
N VAL A 179 -6.25 -13.28 12.17
CA VAL A 179 -5.08 -12.40 12.07
C VAL A 179 -3.95 -13.10 11.35
N HIS A 180 -3.15 -12.36 10.58
CA HIS A 180 -1.99 -12.94 9.91
C HIS A 180 -0.80 -13.08 10.90
N ARG A 181 -0.62 -12.09 11.77
CA ARG A 181 0.41 -12.07 12.82
C ARG A 181 -0.10 -11.29 14.03
N ASN A 182 0.39 -11.66 15.22
CA ASN A 182 -0.10 -11.07 16.48
C ASN A 182 0.49 -9.71 16.84
N ASN A 183 1.55 -9.25 16.17
CA ASN A 183 2.35 -8.07 16.53
C ASN A 183 2.31 -6.93 15.50
N GLY A 184 1.38 -6.95 14.56
CA GLY A 184 1.20 -5.85 13.60
C GLY A 184 0.27 -4.76 14.11
N PHE A 185 0.46 -3.50 13.69
CA PHE A 185 -0.40 -2.37 14.04
C PHE A 185 -1.89 -2.70 13.81
N SER A 186 -2.25 -3.14 12.61
CA SER A 186 -3.64 -3.49 12.28
C SER A 186 -4.20 -4.65 13.13
N ALA A 187 -3.38 -5.65 13.46
CA ALA A 187 -3.79 -6.76 14.31
C ALA A 187 -4.08 -6.29 15.73
N ASN A 188 -3.23 -5.43 16.28
CA ASN A 188 -3.40 -4.85 17.62
C ASN A 188 -4.69 -4.03 17.71
N GLU A 189 -4.97 -3.18 16.71
CA GLU A 189 -6.18 -2.36 16.67
C GLU A 189 -7.46 -3.22 16.56
N ARG A 190 -7.44 -4.28 15.75
CA ARG A 190 -8.56 -5.24 15.67
C ARG A 190 -8.77 -5.99 16.99
N THR A 191 -7.69 -6.39 17.65
CA THR A 191 -7.76 -7.06 18.98
C THR A 191 -8.33 -6.12 20.04
N LYS A 192 -7.93 -4.85 20.05
CA LYS A 192 -8.52 -3.83 20.94
C LYS A 192 -10.02 -3.66 20.69
N ALA A 193 -10.44 -3.61 19.43
CA ALA A 193 -11.84 -3.52 19.09
C ALA A 193 -12.63 -4.77 19.53
N TYR A 194 -12.08 -5.97 19.31
CA TYR A 194 -12.68 -7.23 19.77
C TYR A 194 -12.84 -7.28 21.29
N ALA A 195 -11.89 -6.75 22.04
CA ALA A 195 -11.94 -6.67 23.51
C ALA A 195 -13.04 -5.72 24.05
N THR A 196 -13.74 -4.96 23.18
CA THR A 196 -14.91 -4.16 23.57
C THR A 196 -16.22 -4.95 23.56
N LEU A 197 -16.22 -6.18 23.06
CA LEU A 197 -17.38 -7.08 23.17
C LEU A 197 -17.68 -7.37 24.65
N PRO A 198 -18.95 -7.69 25.01
CA PRO A 198 -19.30 -8.24 26.32
C PRO A 198 -18.42 -9.45 26.67
N GLU A 199 -18.09 -9.64 27.94
CA GLU A 199 -17.15 -10.71 28.38
C GLU A 199 -17.60 -12.10 27.95
N ASP A 200 -18.91 -12.37 27.96
CA ASP A 200 -19.54 -13.64 27.54
C ASP A 200 -19.50 -13.87 26.02
N MET A 201 -19.12 -12.84 25.25
CA MET A 201 -18.91 -12.91 23.80
C MET A 201 -17.43 -12.91 23.40
N GLN A 202 -16.49 -12.80 24.34
CA GLN A 202 -15.04 -12.78 24.07
C GLN A 202 -14.46 -14.19 24.08
N TYR A 203 -14.51 -14.89 22.95
CA TYR A 203 -14.03 -16.25 22.79
C TYR A 203 -12.59 -16.29 22.27
N LYS A 204 -11.59 -16.36 23.16
CA LYS A 204 -10.16 -16.41 22.78
C LYS A 204 -9.83 -17.58 21.83
N GLN A 205 -10.54 -18.72 21.96
CA GLN A 205 -10.38 -19.88 21.08
C GLN A 205 -10.84 -19.62 19.64
N PHE A 206 -11.58 -18.55 19.37
CA PHE A 206 -12.03 -18.17 18.02
C PHE A 206 -11.16 -17.05 17.41
N ILE A 207 -10.02 -16.75 18.01
CA ILE A 207 -8.99 -15.90 17.42
C ILE A 207 -7.99 -16.80 16.70
N TYR A 208 -8.00 -16.76 15.37
CA TYR A 208 -7.22 -17.67 14.55
C TYR A 208 -6.03 -16.95 13.90
N VAL A 209 -4.81 -17.38 14.25
CA VAL A 209 -3.62 -16.99 13.49
C VAL A 209 -3.55 -17.89 12.26
N SER A 210 -3.55 -17.29 11.08
CA SER A 210 -3.55 -18.00 9.80
C SER A 210 -2.89 -17.16 8.70
N GLY A 211 -2.52 -17.82 7.59
CA GLY A 211 -2.03 -17.12 6.41
C GLY A 211 -3.10 -16.30 5.69
N LEU A 212 -2.76 -15.80 4.51
CA LEU A 212 -3.60 -14.87 3.74
C LEU A 212 -4.10 -15.48 2.42
N SER A 213 -3.64 -16.67 2.05
CA SER A 213 -3.98 -17.32 0.80
C SER A 213 -5.32 -18.07 0.87
N LEU A 214 -5.89 -18.33 -0.30
CA LEU A 214 -7.08 -19.18 -0.46
C LEU A 214 -6.86 -20.59 0.10
N THR A 215 -5.67 -21.18 -0.12
CA THR A 215 -5.34 -22.51 0.39
C THR A 215 -5.31 -22.55 1.92
N GLU A 216 -4.72 -21.53 2.55
CA GLU A 216 -4.69 -21.44 4.01
C GLU A 216 -6.09 -21.18 4.59
N GLY A 217 -6.97 -20.46 3.85
CA GLY A 217 -8.38 -20.34 4.19
C GLY A 217 -9.10 -21.69 4.24
N LYS A 218 -8.91 -22.55 3.23
CA LYS A 218 -9.44 -23.94 3.24
C LYS A 218 -8.91 -24.74 4.42
N GLN A 219 -7.60 -24.67 4.69
CA GLN A 219 -6.99 -25.37 5.82
C GLN A 219 -7.55 -24.87 7.17
N LEU A 220 -7.78 -23.58 7.30
CA LEU A 220 -8.39 -23.01 8.50
C LEU A 220 -9.83 -23.51 8.68
N ALA A 221 -10.65 -23.55 7.62
CA ALA A 221 -12.01 -24.08 7.68
C ALA A 221 -12.01 -25.52 8.19
N GLN A 222 -11.15 -26.40 7.64
CA GLN A 222 -11.01 -27.78 8.08
C GLN A 222 -10.60 -27.89 9.56
N ARG A 223 -9.76 -26.97 10.04
CA ARG A 223 -9.34 -26.90 11.44
C ARG A 223 -10.47 -26.44 12.34
N ILE A 224 -11.26 -25.44 11.92
CA ILE A 224 -12.42 -24.96 12.65
C ILE A 224 -13.45 -26.07 12.80
N LEU A 225 -13.80 -26.77 11.72
CA LEU A 225 -14.83 -27.82 11.73
C LEU A 225 -14.48 -29.05 12.58
N LYS A 226 -13.22 -29.21 12.99
CA LYS A 226 -12.81 -30.24 13.95
C LYS A 226 -13.02 -29.84 15.42
N GLN A 227 -13.39 -28.60 15.70
CA GLN A 227 -13.63 -28.13 17.07
C GLN A 227 -15.00 -28.58 17.56
N MET A 228 -15.11 -28.87 18.86
CA MET A 228 -16.39 -29.23 19.47
C MET A 228 -17.36 -28.04 19.57
N ASN A 229 -16.84 -26.83 19.63
CA ASN A 229 -17.60 -25.58 19.68
C ASN A 229 -17.19 -24.72 18.51
N LEU A 230 -18.15 -24.34 17.67
CA LEU A 230 -17.91 -23.53 16.46
C LEU A 230 -18.27 -22.07 16.70
N PRO A 231 -17.59 -21.12 16.06
CA PRO A 231 -18.08 -19.75 15.95
C PRO A 231 -19.37 -19.73 15.11
N ASP A 232 -20.25 -18.81 15.40
CA ASP A 232 -21.44 -18.55 14.58
C ASP A 232 -21.17 -17.43 13.53
N ALA A 233 -20.09 -16.65 13.71
CA ALA A 233 -19.63 -15.67 12.73
C ALA A 233 -18.10 -15.54 12.75
N LEU A 234 -17.50 -15.22 11.59
CA LEU A 234 -16.09 -14.99 11.42
C LEU A 234 -15.81 -13.70 10.65
N ILE A 235 -14.95 -12.84 11.22
CA ILE A 235 -14.38 -11.69 10.52
C ILE A 235 -12.99 -12.08 10.00
N VAL A 236 -12.83 -12.11 8.68
CA VAL A 236 -11.67 -12.70 8.00
C VAL A 236 -10.75 -11.62 7.45
N THR A 237 -9.45 -11.83 7.60
CA THR A 237 -8.39 -10.83 7.36
C THR A 237 -8.38 -10.26 5.94
N ASN A 238 -8.67 -11.07 4.91
CA ASN A 238 -8.69 -10.65 3.51
C ASN A 238 -9.61 -11.50 2.62
N ASP A 239 -9.79 -11.03 1.40
CA ASP A 239 -10.69 -11.59 0.40
C ASP A 239 -10.34 -13.03 -0.01
N ALA A 240 -9.07 -13.31 -0.34
CA ALA A 240 -8.65 -14.63 -0.79
C ALA A 240 -8.78 -15.68 0.31
N HIS A 241 -8.40 -15.32 1.54
CA HIS A 241 -8.53 -16.22 2.71
C HIS A 241 -10.00 -16.52 3.02
N CYS A 242 -10.86 -15.49 2.96
CA CYS A 242 -12.30 -15.65 3.15
C CYS A 242 -12.94 -16.53 2.09
N ALA A 243 -12.56 -16.37 0.82
CA ALA A 243 -13.03 -17.23 -0.26
C ALA A 243 -12.62 -18.68 -0.06
N GLY A 244 -11.42 -18.92 0.49
CA GLY A 244 -10.97 -20.28 0.85
C GLY A 244 -11.81 -20.91 1.95
N LEU A 245 -12.10 -20.14 3.02
CA LEU A 245 -13.01 -20.56 4.09
C LEU A 245 -14.42 -20.90 3.54
N TYR A 246 -14.99 -19.96 2.77
CA TYR A 246 -16.31 -20.11 2.16
C TYR A 246 -16.40 -21.38 1.29
N ALA A 247 -15.45 -21.58 0.39
CA ALA A 247 -15.44 -22.73 -0.50
C ALA A 247 -15.35 -24.06 0.28
N GLU A 248 -14.52 -24.12 1.33
CA GLU A 248 -14.39 -25.33 2.13
C GLU A 248 -15.62 -25.56 2.99
N PHE A 249 -16.24 -24.54 3.58
CA PHE A 249 -17.50 -24.67 4.30
C PHE A 249 -18.58 -25.25 3.40
N GLN A 250 -18.75 -24.76 2.18
CA GLN A 250 -19.69 -25.30 1.21
C GLN A 250 -19.39 -26.78 0.88
N ASN A 251 -18.12 -27.14 0.67
CA ASN A 251 -17.70 -28.52 0.40
C ASN A 251 -18.06 -29.50 1.54
N GLN A 252 -18.09 -28.98 2.78
CA GLN A 252 -18.43 -29.76 3.98
C GLN A 252 -19.92 -29.66 4.36
N GLY A 253 -20.74 -29.01 3.52
CA GLY A 253 -22.19 -28.86 3.72
C GLY A 253 -22.57 -27.79 4.76
N ILE A 254 -21.62 -26.96 5.20
CA ILE A 254 -21.88 -25.83 6.11
C ILE A 254 -22.47 -24.68 5.29
N LYS A 255 -23.59 -24.16 5.72
CA LYS A 255 -24.29 -23.04 5.07
C LYS A 255 -23.80 -21.70 5.61
N VAL A 256 -23.57 -20.78 4.68
CA VAL A 256 -23.26 -19.38 4.97
C VAL A 256 -24.43 -18.53 4.48
N PRO A 257 -25.12 -17.76 5.34
CA PRO A 257 -24.73 -17.44 6.73
C PRO A 257 -25.34 -18.36 7.82
N GLU A 258 -26.24 -19.31 7.50
CA GLU A 258 -27.13 -19.97 8.45
C GLU A 258 -26.39 -20.76 9.56
N ASP A 259 -25.26 -21.40 9.24
CA ASP A 259 -24.44 -22.12 10.22
C ASP A 259 -23.27 -21.27 10.71
N ILE A 260 -22.59 -20.56 9.80
CA ILE A 260 -21.46 -19.66 10.11
C ILE A 260 -21.51 -18.45 9.18
N ALA A 261 -21.70 -17.25 9.72
CA ALA A 261 -21.63 -16.03 8.95
C ALA A 261 -20.18 -15.61 8.64
N LEU A 262 -19.95 -14.92 7.52
CA LEU A 262 -18.66 -14.45 7.10
C LEU A 262 -18.65 -12.96 6.78
N ILE A 263 -17.70 -12.24 7.35
CA ILE A 263 -17.32 -10.89 6.92
C ILE A 263 -15.86 -10.92 6.47
N SER A 264 -15.55 -10.35 5.33
CA SER A 264 -14.18 -10.19 4.86
C SER A 264 -13.70 -8.75 4.98
N TYR A 265 -12.41 -8.56 5.15
CA TYR A 265 -11.77 -7.29 4.82
C TYR A 265 -11.47 -7.25 3.32
N GLU A 266 -11.45 -6.03 2.76
CA GLU A 266 -11.23 -5.73 1.34
C GLU A 266 -12.45 -6.06 0.45
N ASN A 267 -12.57 -5.32 -0.64
CA ASN A 267 -13.64 -5.46 -1.63
C ASN A 267 -13.11 -6.07 -2.93
N GLY A 268 -12.51 -7.24 -2.80
CA GLY A 268 -11.97 -7.97 -3.94
C GLY A 268 -13.04 -8.66 -4.80
N GLU A 269 -12.62 -9.19 -5.94
CA GLU A 269 -13.51 -9.89 -6.87
C GLU A 269 -14.11 -11.15 -6.26
N LEU A 270 -13.34 -11.85 -5.39
CA LEU A 270 -13.79 -13.08 -4.76
C LEU A 270 -14.96 -12.85 -3.77
N SER A 271 -14.90 -11.77 -2.99
CA SER A 271 -16.01 -11.39 -2.11
C SER A 271 -17.25 -10.98 -2.91
N GLN A 272 -17.07 -10.28 -4.03
CA GLN A 272 -18.18 -9.86 -4.88
C GLN A 272 -18.89 -11.07 -5.51
N VAL A 273 -18.15 -11.99 -6.11
CA VAL A 273 -18.72 -13.20 -6.75
C VAL A 273 -19.43 -14.08 -5.74
N ASN A 274 -18.89 -14.24 -4.52
CA ASN A 274 -19.47 -15.07 -3.48
C ASN A 274 -20.48 -14.34 -2.60
N ASN A 275 -20.84 -13.08 -2.89
CA ASN A 275 -21.76 -12.25 -2.11
C ASN A 275 -21.38 -12.16 -0.62
N ILE A 276 -20.09 -12.05 -0.31
CA ILE A 276 -19.57 -11.90 1.05
C ILE A 276 -19.73 -10.45 1.53
N THR A 277 -20.27 -10.27 2.72
CA THR A 277 -20.28 -9.00 3.47
C THR A 277 -18.84 -8.57 3.74
N ILE A 278 -18.52 -7.29 3.53
CA ILE A 278 -17.16 -6.83 3.59
C ILE A 278 -16.99 -5.52 4.38
N ILE A 279 -15.80 -5.38 4.95
CA ILE A 279 -15.26 -4.09 5.35
C ILE A 279 -14.48 -3.54 4.16
N ASP A 280 -15.07 -2.57 3.46
CA ASP A 280 -14.46 -1.90 2.30
C ASP A 280 -13.45 -0.86 2.78
N LEU A 281 -12.22 -1.03 2.34
CA LEU A 281 -11.09 -0.16 2.65
C LEU A 281 -10.72 0.65 1.41
N PRO A 282 -10.60 1.98 1.48
CA PRO A 282 -10.27 2.84 0.33
C PRO A 282 -8.79 2.75 -0.06
N LEU A 283 -8.29 1.53 -0.38
CA LEU A 283 -6.87 1.24 -0.60
C LEU A 283 -6.29 2.00 -1.79
N LEU A 284 -7.05 2.12 -2.88
CA LEU A 284 -6.63 2.89 -4.05
C LEU A 284 -6.42 4.37 -3.67
N GLN A 285 -7.39 4.96 -2.96
CA GLN A 285 -7.32 6.34 -2.48
C GLN A 285 -6.14 6.52 -1.50
N MET A 286 -5.87 5.52 -0.67
CA MET A 286 -4.73 5.52 0.26
C MET A 286 -3.40 5.68 -0.49
N GLY A 287 -3.23 4.95 -1.62
CA GLY A 287 -2.07 5.10 -2.50
C GLY A 287 -2.01 6.46 -3.19
N GLU A 288 -3.13 6.95 -3.73
CA GLU A 288 -3.20 8.27 -4.39
C GLU A 288 -2.80 9.38 -3.41
N ARG A 289 -3.40 9.41 -2.22
CA ARG A 289 -3.16 10.44 -1.20
C ARG A 289 -1.73 10.40 -0.63
N SER A 290 -1.12 9.22 -0.51
CA SER A 290 0.26 9.11 -0.02
C SER A 290 1.26 9.76 -0.98
N VAL A 291 1.06 9.66 -2.30
CA VAL A 291 1.88 10.37 -3.29
C VAL A 291 1.63 11.87 -3.24
N GLU A 292 0.40 12.31 -3.04
CA GLU A 292 0.09 13.74 -2.86
C GLU A 292 0.83 14.31 -1.65
N LEU A 293 0.89 13.58 -0.52
CA LEU A 293 1.67 13.99 0.65
C LEU A 293 3.17 14.10 0.35
N ILE A 294 3.75 13.13 -0.39
CA ILE A 294 5.16 13.19 -0.81
C ILE A 294 5.46 14.44 -1.66
N LEU A 295 4.50 14.86 -2.48
CA LEU A 295 4.68 15.98 -3.42
C LEU A 295 4.24 17.33 -2.85
N SER A 296 3.63 17.36 -1.68
CA SER A 296 3.11 18.57 -1.03
C SER A 296 4.18 19.26 -0.19
N ASP A 297 4.20 20.59 -0.24
CA ASP A 297 5.03 21.41 0.66
C ASP A 297 4.45 21.50 2.09
N SER A 298 3.17 21.12 2.28
CA SER A 298 2.47 21.11 3.56
C SER A 298 1.74 19.79 3.73
N ALA A 299 2.45 18.78 4.24
CA ALA A 299 1.89 17.45 4.45
C ALA A 299 0.96 17.41 5.68
N THR A 300 -0.35 17.27 5.45
CA THR A 300 -1.34 17.08 6.51
C THR A 300 -1.76 15.64 6.55
N SER A 301 -1.52 14.97 7.68
CA SER A 301 -1.94 13.58 7.90
C SER A 301 -3.45 13.41 7.77
N GLU A 302 -3.90 12.26 7.25
CA GLU A 302 -5.30 12.01 6.92
C GLU A 302 -5.74 10.62 7.38
N GLU A 303 -6.95 10.55 7.95
CA GLU A 303 -7.67 9.31 8.21
C GLU A 303 -8.68 9.07 7.09
N LEU A 304 -8.59 7.91 6.41
CA LEU A 304 -9.54 7.50 5.38
C LEU A 304 -10.64 6.61 5.99
N PRO A 305 -11.91 6.88 5.68
CA PRO A 305 -13.03 6.13 6.27
C PRO A 305 -13.21 4.77 5.62
N SER A 306 -13.33 3.71 6.44
CA SER A 306 -13.82 2.40 6.00
C SER A 306 -15.35 2.38 5.89
N LYS A 307 -15.90 1.44 5.11
CA LYS A 307 -17.36 1.20 5.01
C LYS A 307 -17.66 -0.28 5.21
N LEU A 308 -18.79 -0.59 5.86
CA LEU A 308 -19.33 -1.94 5.85
C LEU A 308 -20.33 -2.04 4.69
N ILE A 309 -20.14 -3.04 3.82
CA ILE A 309 -21.03 -3.35 2.70
C ILE A 309 -21.66 -4.71 3.00
N ILE A 310 -22.94 -4.69 3.37
CA ILE A 310 -23.68 -5.89 3.73
C ILE A 310 -24.11 -6.62 2.45
N ARG A 311 -23.90 -7.94 2.45
CA ARG A 311 -24.29 -8.87 1.39
C ARG A 311 -24.94 -10.12 2.00
N LYS A 312 -24.94 -11.26 1.28
CA LYS A 312 -25.69 -12.46 1.67
C LYS A 312 -24.98 -13.35 2.71
N SER A 313 -23.78 -13.02 3.15
CA SER A 313 -23.02 -13.88 4.07
C SER A 313 -23.15 -13.51 5.56
N THR A 314 -24.01 -12.53 5.85
CA THR A 314 -24.43 -12.14 7.21
C THR A 314 -25.89 -11.85 7.27
#